data_45afe0862cc09a3b6302473c2220528c
#
_entry.id   45afe0862cc09a3b6302473c2220528c
#
_cell.length_a   1.000
_cell.length_b   1.000
_cell.length_c   1.000
_cell.angle_alpha   90.00
_cell.angle_beta   90.00
_cell.angle_gamma   90.00
#
_symmetry.space_group_name_H-M   'P 1'
#
loop_
_entity.id
_entity.type
_entity.pdbx_description
1 polymer ?
#
loop_
_entity_poly.entity_id
_entity_poly.type
_entity_poly.pdbx_seq_one_letter_code
_entity_poly.pdbx_strand_id
1 'polypeptide(L)'
;SKEHAERVSKLYSDIDAPILLCSLESAELVKHTANAFLAMKLTFVNEIATLCEMTGADIEEVTRGIGYDPRIGADYMRAGPGWGGSCFPKDSASLAHVARSVGFDFTLLEHIIELNQKHLDRTAQKVMQIAPSNDGDIKIAAWGLTFKAGTDDLRYSPAIEVLQRLENEGYEINAFDPMVKGSVPNLPLTQVTDDPYDCVKSADALVVLTEWVDFVELDMETVAKSMRSP
;
A
#
# COMPACT_ATOMS: atom_id res chain seq x y z
N SER A 1 30.96 -22.37 -2.67
CA SER A 1 31.28 -23.46 -1.74
C SER A 1 30.96 -23.02 -0.31
N LYS A 2 30.83 -23.97 0.60
CA LYS A 2 30.58 -23.72 2.03
C LYS A 2 31.67 -22.80 2.64
N GLU A 3 32.92 -23.05 2.31
CA GLU A 3 34.07 -22.24 2.75
C GLU A 3 33.91 -20.76 2.34
N HIS A 4 33.47 -20.48 1.12
CA HIS A 4 33.23 -19.10 0.67
C HIS A 4 32.06 -18.45 1.43
N ALA A 5 31.00 -19.18 1.70
CA ALA A 5 29.88 -18.68 2.49
C ALA A 5 30.30 -18.35 3.94
N GLU A 6 31.14 -19.20 4.56
CA GLU A 6 31.70 -18.97 5.89
C GLU A 6 32.65 -17.73 5.92
N ARG A 7 33.39 -17.49 4.83
CA ARG A 7 34.21 -16.27 4.73
C ARG A 7 33.34 -15.00 4.60
N VAL A 8 32.29 -15.07 3.79
CA VAL A 8 31.35 -13.95 3.62
C VAL A 8 30.60 -13.68 4.92
N SER A 9 30.13 -14.71 5.64
CA SER A 9 29.40 -14.53 6.90
C SER A 9 30.20 -13.76 7.96
N LYS A 10 31.53 -13.89 7.98
CA LYS A 10 32.40 -13.14 8.89
C LYS A 10 32.34 -11.62 8.67
N LEU A 11 31.99 -11.16 7.46
CA LEU A 11 31.81 -9.72 7.19
C LEU A 11 30.55 -9.13 7.86
N TYR A 12 29.64 -9.99 8.30
CA TYR A 12 28.39 -9.63 8.96
C TYR A 12 28.37 -9.97 10.45
N SER A 13 29.55 -10.36 11.03
CA SER A 13 29.65 -10.77 12.44
C SER A 13 29.21 -9.71 13.45
N ASP A 14 29.29 -8.43 13.08
CA ASP A 14 28.93 -7.31 13.94
C ASP A 14 27.43 -6.98 13.92
N ILE A 15 26.66 -7.68 13.06
CA ILE A 15 25.21 -7.54 12.98
C ILE A 15 24.59 -8.57 13.93
N ASP A 16 23.85 -8.11 14.92
CA ASP A 16 23.11 -8.97 15.86
C ASP A 16 21.87 -9.55 15.19
N ALA A 17 22.08 -10.53 14.32
CA ALA A 17 21.05 -11.26 13.59
C ALA A 17 21.48 -12.69 13.26
N PRO A 18 20.55 -13.66 13.18
CA PRO A 18 20.85 -15.00 12.74
C PRO A 18 21.42 -15.04 11.31
N ILE A 19 22.53 -15.74 11.12
CA ILE A 19 23.13 -15.96 9.79
C ILE A 19 22.85 -17.39 9.35
N LEU A 20 22.07 -17.55 8.27
CA LEU A 20 21.81 -18.84 7.66
C LEU A 20 22.73 -19.06 6.46
N LEU A 21 23.58 -20.07 6.51
CA LEU A 21 24.39 -20.51 5.38
C LEU A 21 23.64 -21.59 4.58
N CYS A 22 23.33 -21.31 3.33
CA CYS A 22 22.56 -22.19 2.46
C CYS A 22 23.09 -22.17 1.01
N SER A 23 22.47 -22.91 0.10
CA SER A 23 22.78 -22.85 -1.34
C SER A 23 22.39 -21.49 -1.93
N LEU A 24 22.89 -21.15 -3.11
CA LEU A 24 22.56 -19.91 -3.81
C LEU A 24 21.07 -19.87 -4.15
N GLU A 25 20.54 -20.98 -4.65
CA GLU A 25 19.12 -21.12 -5.02
C GLU A 25 18.22 -20.94 -3.81
N SER A 26 18.59 -21.52 -2.65
CA SER A 26 17.85 -21.33 -1.39
C SER A 26 17.91 -19.88 -0.91
N ALA A 27 19.06 -19.21 -1.00
CA ALA A 27 19.23 -17.84 -0.59
C ALA A 27 18.35 -16.88 -1.41
N GLU A 28 18.30 -17.08 -2.74
CA GLU A 28 17.42 -16.31 -3.62
C GLU A 28 15.94 -16.53 -3.30
N LEU A 29 15.54 -17.79 -3.15
CA LEU A 29 14.15 -18.14 -2.83
C LEU A 29 13.72 -17.60 -1.47
N VAL A 30 14.57 -17.59 -0.44
CA VAL A 30 14.25 -17.03 0.88
C VAL A 30 13.78 -15.60 0.75
N LYS A 31 14.49 -14.75 0.00
CA LYS A 31 14.16 -13.33 -0.16
C LYS A 31 12.81 -13.14 -0.85
N HIS A 32 12.62 -13.79 -2.01
CA HIS A 32 11.38 -13.64 -2.79
C HIS A 32 10.17 -14.25 -2.07
N THR A 33 10.36 -15.41 -1.42
CA THR A 33 9.30 -16.09 -0.66
C THR A 33 8.86 -15.25 0.54
N ALA A 34 9.80 -14.63 1.28
CA ALA A 34 9.47 -13.76 2.39
C ALA A 34 8.58 -12.58 1.94
N ASN A 35 8.95 -11.89 0.86
CA ASN A 35 8.16 -10.78 0.34
C ASN A 35 6.80 -11.23 -0.21
N ALA A 36 6.72 -12.35 -0.90
CA ALA A 36 5.46 -12.92 -1.37
C ALA A 36 4.53 -13.31 -0.21
N PHE A 37 5.10 -13.86 0.87
CA PHE A 37 4.33 -14.19 2.09
C PHE A 37 3.78 -12.94 2.78
N LEU A 38 4.57 -11.87 2.88
CA LEU A 38 4.11 -10.59 3.45
C LEU A 38 3.03 -9.94 2.57
N ALA A 39 3.19 -9.98 1.25
CA ALA A 39 2.15 -9.52 0.31
C ALA A 39 0.85 -10.34 0.47
N MET A 40 0.95 -11.65 0.68
CA MET A 40 -0.19 -12.52 0.98
C MET A 40 -0.89 -12.10 2.27
N LYS A 41 -0.16 -11.83 3.37
CA LYS A 41 -0.75 -11.36 4.64
C LYS A 41 -1.56 -10.08 4.43
N LEU A 42 -0.99 -9.09 3.74
CA LEU A 42 -1.67 -7.83 3.44
C LEU A 42 -2.90 -8.04 2.55
N THR A 43 -2.80 -8.88 1.51
CA THR A 43 -3.94 -9.22 0.65
C THR A 43 -5.05 -9.88 1.46
N PHE A 44 -4.70 -10.86 2.31
CA PHE A 44 -5.68 -11.53 3.17
C PHE A 44 -6.39 -10.55 4.10
N VAL A 45 -5.65 -9.67 4.77
CA VAL A 45 -6.22 -8.66 5.67
C VAL A 45 -7.14 -7.70 4.92
N ASN A 46 -6.78 -7.25 3.72
CA ASN A 46 -7.61 -6.38 2.90
C ASN A 46 -8.92 -7.06 2.45
N GLU A 47 -8.89 -8.35 2.14
CA GLU A 47 -10.11 -9.13 1.85
C GLU A 47 -10.98 -9.28 3.11
N ILE A 48 -10.38 -9.53 4.28
CA ILE A 48 -11.12 -9.58 5.56
C ILE A 48 -11.69 -8.19 5.90
N ALA A 49 -10.96 -7.08 5.65
CA ALA A 49 -11.48 -5.74 5.85
C ALA A 49 -12.75 -5.49 5.02
N THR A 50 -12.76 -5.93 3.77
CA THR A 50 -13.94 -5.86 2.91
C THR A 50 -15.11 -6.67 3.50
N LEU A 51 -14.85 -7.86 4.03
CA LEU A 51 -15.87 -8.69 4.69
C LEU A 51 -16.39 -8.02 5.97
N CYS A 52 -15.51 -7.42 6.77
CA CYS A 52 -15.88 -6.67 7.97
C CYS A 52 -16.85 -5.53 7.63
N GLU A 53 -16.58 -4.75 6.58
CA GLU A 53 -17.49 -3.70 6.12
C GLU A 53 -18.87 -4.23 5.77
N MET A 54 -18.96 -5.38 5.12
CA MET A 54 -20.23 -6.00 4.72
C MET A 54 -21.01 -6.59 5.91
N THR A 55 -20.32 -6.97 6.97
CA THR A 55 -20.92 -7.63 8.15
C THR A 55 -21.07 -6.71 9.36
N GLY A 56 -20.49 -5.50 9.31
CA GLY A 56 -20.46 -4.56 10.42
C GLY A 56 -19.44 -4.91 11.51
N ALA A 57 -18.48 -5.79 11.21
CA ALA A 57 -17.38 -6.11 12.11
C ALA A 57 -16.26 -5.05 12.05
N ASP A 58 -15.47 -4.93 13.10
CA ASP A 58 -14.29 -4.07 13.16
C ASP A 58 -13.03 -4.84 12.76
N ILE A 59 -12.38 -4.39 11.68
CA ILE A 59 -11.16 -5.02 11.16
C ILE A 59 -10.00 -4.97 12.17
N GLU A 60 -9.87 -3.90 12.95
CA GLU A 60 -8.81 -3.79 13.95
C GLU A 60 -9.00 -4.78 15.10
N GLU A 61 -10.25 -5.00 15.52
CA GLU A 61 -10.56 -6.03 16.52
C GLU A 61 -10.28 -7.45 15.98
N VAL A 62 -10.67 -7.71 14.74
CA VAL A 62 -10.42 -9.01 14.08
C VAL A 62 -8.92 -9.28 13.96
N THR A 63 -8.16 -8.34 13.41
CA THR A 63 -6.70 -8.53 13.21
C THR A 63 -5.94 -8.59 14.52
N ARG A 64 -6.35 -7.81 15.54
CA ARG A 64 -5.81 -7.91 16.90
C ARG A 64 -6.10 -9.28 17.51
N GLY A 65 -7.33 -9.77 17.35
CA GLY A 65 -7.75 -11.07 17.89
C GLY A 65 -6.94 -12.23 17.31
N ILE A 66 -6.84 -12.32 15.98
CA ILE A 66 -6.06 -13.39 15.34
C ILE A 66 -4.54 -13.21 15.53
N GLY A 67 -4.08 -11.97 15.71
CA GLY A 67 -2.67 -11.63 15.95
C GLY A 67 -2.14 -12.13 17.31
N TYR A 68 -3.00 -12.45 18.27
CA TYR A 68 -2.60 -13.09 19.53
C TYR A 68 -2.10 -14.53 19.36
N ASP A 69 -2.44 -15.20 18.25
CA ASP A 69 -1.85 -16.50 17.95
C ASP A 69 -0.42 -16.31 17.43
N PRO A 70 0.62 -16.82 18.13
CA PRO A 70 2.01 -16.64 17.74
C PRO A 70 2.36 -17.26 16.38
N ARG A 71 1.53 -18.18 15.87
CA ARG A 71 1.69 -18.77 14.53
C ARG A 71 1.30 -17.79 13.42
N ILE A 72 0.45 -16.80 13.73
CA ILE A 72 -0.01 -15.75 12.82
C ILE A 72 0.81 -14.48 13.01
N GLY A 73 0.89 -14.00 14.26
CA GLY A 73 1.58 -12.78 14.67
C GLY A 73 0.85 -11.50 14.21
N ALA A 74 1.12 -10.40 14.89
CA ALA A 74 0.46 -9.11 14.67
C ALA A 74 1.05 -8.30 13.50
N ASP A 75 2.29 -8.60 13.08
CA ASP A 75 2.97 -7.83 12.05
C ASP A 75 2.36 -8.04 10.66
N TYR A 76 2.31 -6.96 9.86
CA TYR A 76 1.69 -6.97 8.53
C TYR A 76 0.20 -7.35 8.53
N MET A 77 -0.53 -6.94 9.59
CA MET A 77 -1.96 -7.22 9.77
C MET A 77 -2.82 -5.94 9.74
N ARG A 78 -2.34 -4.85 9.14
CA ARG A 78 -3.12 -3.62 8.95
C ARG A 78 -3.71 -3.57 7.56
N ALA A 79 -5.02 -3.33 7.48
CA ALA A 79 -5.70 -3.04 6.22
C ALA A 79 -5.29 -1.66 5.70
N GLY A 80 -5.31 -1.50 4.39
CA GLY A 80 -4.97 -0.25 3.71
C GLY A 80 -5.39 -0.28 2.25
N PRO A 81 -5.01 0.71 1.43
CA PRO A 81 -5.44 0.80 0.02
C PRO A 81 -4.89 -0.32 -0.87
N GLY A 82 -3.90 -1.05 -0.41
CA GLY A 82 -3.21 -2.13 -1.13
C GLY A 82 -1.75 -2.20 -0.71
N TRP A 83 -1.00 -3.12 -1.29
CA TRP A 83 0.44 -3.19 -1.11
C TRP A 83 1.19 -2.77 -2.39
N GLY A 84 2.37 -2.19 -2.20
CA GLY A 84 3.19 -1.66 -3.27
C GLY A 84 4.65 -1.49 -2.85
N GLY A 85 5.25 -0.39 -3.27
CA GLY A 85 6.66 -0.10 -3.04
C GLY A 85 7.58 -0.86 -3.99
N SER A 86 8.87 -0.60 -3.90
CA SER A 86 9.88 -1.13 -4.82
C SER A 86 10.14 -2.64 -4.70
N CYS A 87 9.65 -3.30 -3.63
CA CYS A 87 10.00 -4.70 -3.34
C CYS A 87 8.87 -5.68 -3.67
N PHE A 88 7.69 -5.53 -3.08
CA PHE A 88 6.62 -6.55 -3.17
C PHE A 88 6.16 -6.83 -4.60
N PRO A 89 5.85 -5.82 -5.44
CA PRO A 89 5.42 -6.09 -6.82
C PRO A 89 6.49 -6.81 -7.63
N LYS A 90 7.73 -6.32 -7.56
CA LYS A 90 8.87 -6.88 -8.29
C LYS A 90 9.20 -8.30 -7.85
N ASP A 91 9.30 -8.54 -6.55
CA ASP A 91 9.72 -9.83 -6.00
C ASP A 91 8.62 -10.89 -6.18
N SER A 92 7.35 -10.51 -6.06
CA SER A 92 6.21 -11.40 -6.34
C SER A 92 6.15 -11.78 -7.83
N ALA A 93 6.32 -10.80 -8.73
CA ALA A 93 6.38 -11.07 -10.17
C ALA A 93 7.58 -11.95 -10.55
N SER A 94 8.76 -11.70 -9.94
CA SER A 94 9.97 -12.50 -10.15
C SER A 94 9.76 -13.95 -9.69
N LEU A 95 9.17 -14.17 -8.51
CA LEU A 95 8.90 -15.51 -8.00
C LEU A 95 7.89 -16.27 -8.89
N ALA A 96 6.83 -15.59 -9.35
CA ALA A 96 5.88 -16.17 -10.31
C ALA A 96 6.56 -16.52 -11.64
N HIS A 97 7.48 -15.69 -12.13
CA HIS A 97 8.27 -15.98 -13.34
C HIS A 97 9.17 -17.20 -13.14
N VAL A 98 9.89 -17.29 -12.02
CA VAL A 98 10.74 -18.45 -11.69
C VAL A 98 9.88 -19.73 -11.63
N ALA A 99 8.73 -19.70 -10.98
CA ALA A 99 7.83 -20.85 -10.92
C ALA A 99 7.45 -21.34 -12.33
N ARG A 100 7.00 -20.43 -13.21
CA ARG A 100 6.66 -20.77 -14.60
C ARG A 100 7.86 -21.33 -15.39
N SER A 101 9.07 -20.82 -15.18
CA SER A 101 10.26 -21.25 -15.89
C SER A 101 10.65 -22.71 -15.59
N VAL A 102 10.23 -23.24 -14.44
CA VAL A 102 10.45 -24.64 -14.04
C VAL A 102 9.19 -25.51 -14.22
N GLY A 103 8.15 -24.98 -14.88
CA GLY A 103 6.90 -25.70 -15.15
C GLY A 103 5.95 -25.82 -13.95
N PHE A 104 6.13 -24.99 -12.92
CA PHE A 104 5.25 -24.95 -11.74
C PHE A 104 4.23 -23.79 -11.86
N ASP A 105 2.95 -24.15 -11.81
CA ASP A 105 1.84 -23.20 -11.78
C ASP A 105 1.60 -22.74 -10.34
N PHE A 106 2.14 -21.56 -9.98
CA PHE A 106 1.99 -20.99 -8.65
C PHE A 106 0.73 -20.15 -8.54
N THR A 107 -0.43 -20.80 -8.74
CA THR A 107 -1.76 -20.18 -8.77
C THR A 107 -2.04 -19.29 -7.57
N LEU A 108 -1.63 -19.70 -6.34
CA LEU A 108 -1.81 -18.88 -5.15
C LEU A 108 -1.16 -17.51 -5.28
N LEU A 109 0.09 -17.45 -5.76
CA LEU A 109 0.82 -16.19 -5.89
C LEU A 109 0.20 -15.29 -6.98
N GLU A 110 -0.24 -15.88 -8.08
CA GLU A 110 -0.91 -15.15 -9.16
C GLU A 110 -2.22 -14.53 -8.66
N HIS A 111 -3.01 -15.27 -7.87
CA HIS A 111 -4.22 -14.73 -7.25
C HIS A 111 -3.94 -13.61 -6.22
N ILE A 112 -2.86 -13.71 -5.45
CA ILE A 112 -2.47 -12.64 -4.51
C ILE A 112 -2.20 -11.33 -5.27
N ILE A 113 -1.48 -11.41 -6.39
CA ILE A 113 -1.19 -10.23 -7.23
C ILE A 113 -2.50 -9.66 -7.81
N GLU A 114 -3.36 -10.52 -8.35
CA GLU A 114 -4.66 -10.13 -8.93
C GLU A 114 -5.59 -9.51 -7.88
N LEU A 115 -5.70 -10.10 -6.70
CA LEU A 115 -6.53 -9.59 -5.61
C LEU A 115 -6.07 -8.22 -5.11
N ASN A 116 -4.76 -7.94 -5.09
CA ASN A 116 -4.27 -6.60 -4.79
C ASN A 116 -4.75 -5.56 -5.81
N GLN A 117 -4.75 -5.88 -7.11
CA GLN A 117 -5.28 -4.98 -8.15
C GLN A 117 -6.79 -4.76 -7.96
N LYS A 118 -7.55 -5.80 -7.71
CA LYS A 118 -8.99 -5.70 -7.42
C LYS A 118 -9.28 -4.88 -6.17
N HIS A 119 -8.39 -4.93 -5.18
CA HIS A 119 -8.53 -4.14 -3.95
C HIS A 119 -8.27 -2.66 -4.22
N LEU A 120 -7.28 -2.31 -5.04
CA LEU A 120 -7.06 -0.93 -5.51
C LEU A 120 -8.27 -0.39 -6.27
N ASP A 121 -8.88 -1.20 -7.16
CA ASP A 121 -10.12 -0.84 -7.86
C ASP A 121 -11.27 -0.59 -6.87
N ARG A 122 -11.43 -1.47 -5.89
CA ARG A 122 -12.43 -1.33 -4.81
C ARG A 122 -12.23 -0.06 -3.99
N THR A 123 -10.97 0.27 -3.67
CA THR A 123 -10.64 1.50 -2.93
C THR A 123 -11.03 2.74 -3.73
N ALA A 124 -10.70 2.80 -5.02
CA ALA A 124 -11.14 3.89 -5.89
C ALA A 124 -12.67 3.98 -5.98
N GLN A 125 -13.36 2.84 -6.14
CA GLN A 125 -14.82 2.79 -6.17
C GLN A 125 -15.46 3.32 -4.88
N LYS A 126 -14.88 3.05 -3.69
CA LYS A 126 -15.37 3.63 -2.44
C LYS A 126 -15.28 5.15 -2.44
N VAL A 127 -14.17 5.71 -2.93
CA VAL A 127 -14.04 7.17 -3.05
C VAL A 127 -15.11 7.73 -3.98
N MET A 128 -15.36 7.09 -5.13
CA MET A 128 -16.41 7.49 -6.08
C MET A 128 -17.82 7.43 -5.47
N GLN A 129 -18.08 6.45 -4.57
CA GLN A 129 -19.39 6.32 -3.91
C GLN A 129 -19.66 7.41 -2.86
N ILE A 130 -18.63 7.90 -2.17
CA ILE A 130 -18.76 9.00 -1.18
C ILE A 130 -18.65 10.38 -1.83
N ALA A 131 -18.03 10.49 -2.99
CA ALA A 131 -17.98 11.75 -3.73
C ALA A 131 -19.34 12.02 -4.35
N PRO A 132 -19.93 13.23 -4.16
CA PRO A 132 -21.26 13.54 -4.66
C PRO A 132 -21.30 13.45 -6.18
N SER A 133 -22.26 12.69 -6.72
CA SER A 133 -22.50 12.53 -8.17
C SER A 133 -23.33 13.67 -8.74
N ASN A 134 -22.90 14.91 -8.55
CA ASN A 134 -23.60 16.10 -9.08
C ASN A 134 -23.05 16.45 -10.46
N ASP A 135 -23.85 17.16 -11.27
CA ASP A 135 -23.51 17.66 -12.63
C ASP A 135 -22.39 18.73 -12.63
N GLY A 136 -21.29 18.51 -11.93
CA GLY A 136 -20.16 19.42 -11.83
C GLY A 136 -18.83 18.71 -11.69
N ASP A 137 -17.73 19.45 -11.84
CA ASP A 137 -16.39 18.95 -11.62
C ASP A 137 -16.22 18.56 -10.14
N ILE A 138 -16.12 17.26 -9.90
CA ILE A 138 -15.93 16.71 -8.54
C ILE A 138 -14.45 16.80 -8.20
N LYS A 139 -14.16 17.44 -7.09
CA LYS A 139 -12.80 17.64 -6.59
C LYS A 139 -12.50 16.75 -5.40
N ILE A 140 -11.48 15.92 -5.53
CA ILE A 140 -10.99 15.04 -4.46
C ILE A 140 -9.71 15.64 -3.87
N ALA A 141 -9.68 15.77 -2.56
CA ALA A 141 -8.44 16.00 -1.82
C ALA A 141 -7.84 14.62 -1.42
N ALA A 142 -6.54 14.46 -1.62
CA ALA A 142 -5.83 13.24 -1.25
C ALA A 142 -4.65 13.56 -0.35
N TRP A 143 -4.59 12.93 0.82
CA TRP A 143 -3.44 12.99 1.71
C TRP A 143 -2.65 11.68 1.68
N GLY A 144 -1.36 11.81 1.36
CA GLY A 144 -0.44 10.68 1.20
C GLY A 144 -0.33 10.21 -0.25
N LEU A 145 0.89 10.23 -0.75
CA LEU A 145 1.27 9.84 -2.12
C LEU A 145 2.32 8.73 -2.10
N THR A 146 3.15 8.69 -1.06
CA THR A 146 4.20 7.69 -0.90
C THR A 146 3.63 6.31 -0.59
N PHE A 147 4.38 5.24 -0.92
CA PHE A 147 3.88 3.88 -0.71
C PHE A 147 3.73 3.50 0.77
N LYS A 148 4.36 4.24 1.67
CA LYS A 148 4.22 4.21 3.14
C LYS A 148 4.76 5.50 3.75
N ALA A 149 4.40 5.79 4.98
CA ALA A 149 4.95 6.91 5.75
C ALA A 149 6.47 6.76 5.99
N GLY A 150 7.15 7.90 6.23
CA GLY A 150 8.58 7.94 6.54
C GLY A 150 9.52 7.76 5.34
N THR A 151 9.04 7.92 4.11
CA THR A 151 9.83 7.84 2.89
C THR A 151 9.30 8.80 1.82
N ASP A 152 10.14 9.10 0.83
CA ASP A 152 9.79 9.83 -0.40
C ASP A 152 9.56 8.89 -1.60
N ASP A 153 9.53 7.57 -1.39
CA ASP A 153 9.44 6.57 -2.46
C ASP A 153 8.00 6.46 -3.00
N LEU A 154 7.83 6.84 -4.28
CA LEU A 154 6.57 6.81 -5.02
C LEU A 154 6.39 5.53 -5.88
N ARG A 155 7.41 4.67 -5.95
CA ARG A 155 7.39 3.50 -6.84
C ARG A 155 6.31 2.52 -6.45
N TYR A 156 5.42 2.22 -7.39
CA TYR A 156 4.27 1.32 -7.17
C TYR A 156 3.46 1.69 -5.92
N SER A 157 3.33 3.00 -5.63
CA SER A 157 2.53 3.45 -4.50
C SER A 157 1.05 3.10 -4.71
N PRO A 158 0.41 2.38 -3.77
CA PRO A 158 -1.04 2.15 -3.81
C PRO A 158 -1.84 3.45 -3.86
N ALA A 159 -1.36 4.51 -3.21
CA ALA A 159 -1.99 5.83 -3.25
C ALA A 159 -2.04 6.35 -4.70
N ILE A 160 -0.91 6.37 -5.40
CA ILE A 160 -0.83 6.80 -6.81
C ILE A 160 -1.73 5.92 -7.69
N GLU A 161 -1.72 4.62 -7.50
CA GLU A 161 -2.55 3.67 -8.24
C GLU A 161 -4.07 3.94 -8.07
N VAL A 162 -4.51 4.29 -6.86
CA VAL A 162 -5.90 4.68 -6.59
C VAL A 162 -6.23 6.00 -7.25
N LEU A 163 -5.37 7.02 -7.09
CA LEU A 163 -5.58 8.35 -7.66
C LEU A 163 -5.59 8.32 -9.19
N GLN A 164 -4.75 7.50 -9.82
CA GLN A 164 -4.77 7.31 -11.27
C GLN A 164 -6.11 6.77 -11.78
N ARG A 165 -6.75 5.86 -11.03
CA ARG A 165 -8.09 5.37 -11.34
C ARG A 165 -9.14 6.49 -11.26
N LEU A 166 -9.03 7.36 -10.26
CA LEU A 166 -9.92 8.52 -10.12
C LEU A 166 -9.69 9.56 -11.23
N GLU A 167 -8.44 9.86 -11.59
CA GLU A 167 -8.14 10.74 -12.73
C GLU A 167 -8.73 10.20 -14.05
N ASN A 168 -8.62 8.89 -14.28
CA ASN A 168 -9.17 8.25 -15.48
C ASN A 168 -10.71 8.32 -15.57
N GLU A 169 -11.38 8.42 -14.43
CA GLU A 169 -12.83 8.65 -14.34
C GLU A 169 -13.22 10.14 -14.34
N GLY A 170 -12.24 11.04 -14.52
CA GLY A 170 -12.46 12.47 -14.72
C GLY A 170 -12.54 13.30 -13.43
N TYR A 171 -12.13 12.76 -12.29
CA TYR A 171 -12.05 13.52 -11.05
C TYR A 171 -10.91 14.53 -11.07
N GLU A 172 -11.15 15.76 -10.60
CA GLU A 172 -10.10 16.73 -10.29
C GLU A 172 -9.46 16.36 -8.96
N ILE A 173 -8.13 16.27 -8.91
CA ILE A 173 -7.42 15.83 -7.70
C ILE A 173 -6.43 16.87 -7.24
N ASN A 174 -6.57 17.30 -5.98
CA ASN A 174 -5.50 17.94 -5.23
C ASN A 174 -4.87 16.91 -4.29
N ALA A 175 -3.56 16.90 -4.22
CA ALA A 175 -2.84 15.97 -3.33
C ALA A 175 -1.86 16.71 -2.43
N PHE A 176 -1.65 16.15 -1.26
CA PHE A 176 -0.61 16.56 -0.31
C PHE A 176 0.13 15.35 0.25
N ASP A 177 1.42 15.45 0.36
CA ASP A 177 2.28 14.48 1.06
C ASP A 177 3.45 15.22 1.70
N PRO A 178 3.83 14.94 2.95
CA PRO A 178 4.94 15.64 3.63
C PRO A 178 6.27 15.60 2.88
N MET A 179 6.52 14.54 2.09
CA MET A 179 7.79 14.30 1.43
C MET A 179 7.77 14.52 -0.08
N VAL A 180 6.60 14.83 -0.68
CA VAL A 180 6.44 14.95 -2.14
C VAL A 180 6.09 16.38 -2.51
N LYS A 181 6.82 16.91 -3.49
CA LYS A 181 6.59 18.25 -4.04
C LYS A 181 6.61 18.23 -5.56
N GLY A 182 5.81 19.11 -6.14
CA GLY A 182 5.73 19.25 -7.59
C GLY A 182 4.96 18.12 -8.28
N SER A 183 5.34 17.77 -9.50
CA SER A 183 4.63 16.78 -10.29
C SER A 183 4.89 15.35 -9.84
N VAL A 184 3.86 14.51 -9.87
CA VAL A 184 3.92 13.10 -9.51
C VAL A 184 3.91 12.24 -10.77
N PRO A 185 4.80 11.25 -10.90
CA PRO A 185 4.75 10.30 -12.01
C PRO A 185 3.38 9.62 -12.11
N ASN A 186 2.86 9.48 -13.32
CA ASN A 186 1.58 8.85 -13.65
C ASN A 186 0.32 9.57 -13.14
N LEU A 187 0.44 10.78 -12.60
CA LEU A 187 -0.67 11.64 -12.19
C LEU A 187 -0.54 13.03 -12.84
N PRO A 188 -0.69 13.14 -14.15
CA PRO A 188 -0.41 14.38 -14.90
C PRO A 188 -1.42 15.50 -14.61
N LEU A 189 -2.62 15.18 -14.13
CA LEU A 189 -3.68 16.15 -13.86
C LEU A 189 -3.77 16.49 -12.36
N THR A 190 -3.16 15.70 -11.48
CA THR A 190 -3.16 15.94 -10.03
C THR A 190 -2.31 17.14 -9.65
N GLN A 191 -2.89 18.07 -8.90
CA GLN A 191 -2.21 19.22 -8.36
C GLN A 191 -1.65 18.93 -6.97
N VAL A 192 -0.32 18.90 -6.83
CA VAL A 192 0.32 18.72 -5.51
C VAL A 192 0.44 20.07 -4.83
N THR A 193 -0.04 20.16 -3.59
CA THR A 193 0.02 21.34 -2.73
C THR A 193 1.14 21.23 -1.71
N ASP A 194 1.65 22.34 -1.21
CA ASP A 194 2.68 22.38 -0.15
C ASP A 194 2.08 22.37 1.26
N ASP A 195 0.76 22.51 1.38
CA ASP A 195 0.03 22.61 2.64
C ASP A 195 -1.21 21.69 2.64
N PRO A 196 -1.43 20.88 3.70
CA PRO A 196 -2.56 19.97 3.78
C PRO A 196 -3.93 20.69 3.80
N TYR A 197 -4.01 21.90 4.35
CA TYR A 197 -5.25 22.68 4.36
C TYR A 197 -5.54 23.32 3.00
N ASP A 198 -4.51 23.68 2.22
CA ASP A 198 -4.69 24.13 0.85
C ASP A 198 -5.20 23.00 -0.05
N CYS A 199 -4.74 21.78 0.21
CA CYS A 199 -5.17 20.58 -0.49
C CYS A 199 -6.69 20.37 -0.43
N VAL A 200 -7.30 20.60 0.71
CA VAL A 200 -8.74 20.32 0.96
C VAL A 200 -9.66 21.47 0.58
N LYS A 201 -9.14 22.64 0.18
CA LYS A 201 -9.97 23.80 -0.19
C LYS A 201 -10.94 23.48 -1.32
N SER A 202 -12.24 23.65 -1.03
CA SER A 202 -13.33 23.39 -1.97
C SER A 202 -13.37 21.95 -2.51
N ALA A 203 -12.76 20.98 -1.82
CA ALA A 203 -12.89 19.59 -2.15
C ALA A 203 -14.26 19.04 -1.74
N ASP A 204 -14.76 18.07 -2.51
CA ASP A 204 -16.02 17.38 -2.26
C ASP A 204 -15.83 16.14 -1.38
N ALA A 205 -14.63 15.57 -1.39
CA ALA A 205 -14.23 14.48 -0.49
C ALA A 205 -12.74 14.57 -0.16
N LEU A 206 -12.36 14.05 1.00
CA LEU A 206 -10.97 13.82 1.41
C LEU A 206 -10.71 12.33 1.54
N VAL A 207 -9.62 11.86 0.92
CA VAL A 207 -9.13 10.50 1.10
C VAL A 207 -7.71 10.51 1.69
N VAL A 208 -7.49 9.71 2.73
CA VAL A 208 -6.16 9.51 3.32
C VAL A 208 -5.63 8.15 2.86
N LEU A 209 -4.55 8.15 2.09
CA LEU A 209 -4.03 6.97 1.40
C LEU A 209 -2.70 6.46 1.96
N THR A 210 -2.00 7.28 2.76
CA THR A 210 -0.76 6.89 3.44
C THR A 210 -0.84 7.32 4.90
N GLU A 211 -0.41 6.46 5.81
CA GLU A 211 -0.54 6.61 7.27
C GLU A 211 0.53 7.52 7.90
N TRP A 212 0.65 8.75 7.42
CA TRP A 212 1.53 9.74 8.03
C TRP A 212 1.01 10.16 9.41
N VAL A 213 1.89 10.16 10.41
CA VAL A 213 1.55 10.62 11.77
C VAL A 213 1.15 12.09 11.77
N ASP A 214 1.75 12.88 10.90
CA ASP A 214 1.45 14.30 10.69
C ASP A 214 -0.04 14.56 10.45
N PHE A 215 -0.75 13.64 9.81
CA PHE A 215 -2.19 13.80 9.52
C PHE A 215 -3.07 13.67 10.76
N VAL A 216 -2.61 12.98 11.81
CA VAL A 216 -3.36 12.82 13.05
C VAL A 216 -3.37 14.10 13.88
N GLU A 217 -2.36 14.97 13.69
CA GLU A 217 -2.21 16.22 14.41
C GLU A 217 -2.97 17.40 13.76
N LEU A 218 -3.55 17.19 12.57
CA LEU A 218 -4.26 18.23 11.84
C LEU A 218 -5.63 18.55 12.49
N ASP A 219 -6.00 19.83 12.44
CA ASP A 219 -7.31 20.28 12.92
C ASP A 219 -8.41 19.91 11.91
N MET A 220 -9.09 18.80 12.18
CA MET A 220 -10.16 18.30 11.34
C MET A 220 -11.39 19.22 11.26
N GLU A 221 -11.59 20.11 12.24
CA GLU A 221 -12.65 21.11 12.18
C GLU A 221 -12.34 22.18 11.11
N THR A 222 -11.08 22.61 11.03
CA THR A 222 -10.60 23.52 9.98
C THR A 222 -10.64 22.83 8.60
N VAL A 223 -10.29 21.56 8.52
CA VAL A 223 -10.42 20.77 7.29
C VAL A 223 -11.86 20.76 6.79
N ALA A 224 -12.80 20.36 7.64
CA ALA A 224 -14.21 20.27 7.29
C ALA A 224 -14.78 21.64 6.83
N LYS A 225 -14.42 22.73 7.49
CA LYS A 225 -14.85 24.09 7.11
C LYS A 225 -14.28 24.56 5.76
N SER A 226 -13.15 23.99 5.31
CA SER A 226 -12.49 24.35 4.06
C SER A 226 -13.03 23.58 2.86
N MET A 227 -13.65 22.44 3.10
CA MET A 227 -14.26 21.58 2.06
C MET A 227 -15.59 22.19 1.58
N ARG A 228 -16.02 21.77 0.37
CA ARG A 228 -17.33 22.14 -0.20
C ARG A 228 -18.46 21.35 0.46
N SER A 229 -18.19 20.09 0.76
CA SER A 229 -19.11 19.17 1.41
C SER A 229 -18.32 18.35 2.45
N PRO A 230 -18.39 18.73 3.73
CA PRO A 230 -17.66 18.04 4.80
C PRO A 230 -18.31 16.72 5.21
#